data_86e6c01c5e8435dc6ab08ac7cdd84f5a
#
_entry.id   86e6c01c5e8435dc6ab08ac7cdd84f5a
#
_cell.length_a   1.000
_cell.length_b   1.000
_cell.length_c   1.000
_cell.angle_alpha   90.00
_cell.angle_beta   90.00
_cell.angle_gamma   90.00
#
_symmetry.space_group_name_H-M   'P 1'
#
loop_
_entity.id
_entity.type
_entity.pdbx_description
1 polymer ?
#
loop_
_entity_poly.entity_id
_entity_poly.type
_entity_poly.pdbx_seq_one_letter_code
_entity_poly.pdbx_strand_id
1 'polypeptide(L)'
;MAKQLYDYWFVQFDFPNEDGKPYKSSGGAMTYNERLKREIPIGWEVENLIDFAEIKNGATPSTAVEANYGGDIVWITPKDLSDQQSKFVYQGERNITKQGFDSCSTSMLPTNSVLMSSRAPIGLVSIAKHEVCTNQGFK
;
A
#
# COMPACT_ATOMS: atom_id res chain seq x y z
N MET A 1 -8.83 17.53 -3.09
CA MET A 1 -7.56 18.31 -3.17
C MET A 1 -6.36 17.39 -3.40
N ALA A 2 -6.01 16.43 -2.53
CA ALA A 2 -4.83 15.57 -2.73
C ALA A 2 -4.85 14.77 -4.05
N LYS A 3 -5.99 14.17 -4.43
CA LYS A 3 -6.12 13.46 -5.71
C LYS A 3 -5.91 14.37 -6.92
N GLN A 4 -6.43 15.60 -6.90
CA GLN A 4 -6.25 16.55 -7.99
C GLN A 4 -4.78 16.96 -8.16
N LEU A 5 -4.06 17.16 -7.04
CA LEU A 5 -2.63 17.46 -7.05
C LEU A 5 -1.81 16.25 -7.57
N TYR A 6 -2.15 15.04 -7.16
CA TYR A 6 -1.54 13.83 -7.67
C TYR A 6 -1.74 13.69 -9.18
N ASP A 7 -2.99 13.85 -9.65
CA ASP A 7 -3.30 13.76 -11.08
C ASP A 7 -2.54 14.84 -11.87
N TYR A 8 -2.45 16.05 -11.35
CA TYR A 8 -1.74 17.15 -11.98
C TYR A 8 -0.22 16.88 -12.08
N TRP A 9 0.39 16.39 -11.01
CA TRP A 9 1.83 16.15 -11.00
C TRP A 9 2.26 14.85 -11.68
N PHE A 10 1.56 13.75 -11.46
CA PHE A 10 2.01 12.40 -11.85
C PHE A 10 1.25 11.79 -13.03
N VAL A 11 0.07 12.32 -13.34
CA VAL A 11 -0.69 11.87 -14.51
C VAL A 11 -0.53 12.86 -15.66
N GLN A 12 -0.62 14.16 -15.40
CA GLN A 12 -0.43 15.22 -16.41
C GLN A 12 1.03 15.64 -16.56
N PHE A 13 1.90 15.31 -15.59
CA PHE A 13 3.32 15.66 -15.51
C PHE A 13 3.58 17.18 -15.39
N ASP A 14 2.65 17.90 -14.80
CA ASP A 14 2.78 19.31 -14.49
C ASP A 14 3.24 19.59 -13.05
N PHE A 15 4.17 18.73 -12.55
CA PHE A 15 4.88 19.02 -11.31
C PHE A 15 5.76 20.27 -11.46
N PRO A 16 6.10 20.96 -10.36
CA PRO A 16 6.95 22.16 -10.42
C PRO A 16 8.34 21.83 -10.96
N ASN A 17 8.76 22.55 -12.01
CA ASN A 17 10.13 22.54 -12.50
C ASN A 17 11.03 23.43 -11.62
N GLU A 18 12.29 23.62 -11.98
CA GLU A 18 13.27 24.43 -11.24
C GLU A 18 12.81 25.89 -11.03
N ASP A 19 12.01 26.44 -11.95
CA ASP A 19 11.42 27.78 -11.87
C ASP A 19 10.08 27.79 -11.10
N GLY A 20 9.61 26.65 -10.59
CA GLY A 20 8.30 26.50 -9.95
C GLY A 20 7.11 26.52 -10.92
N LYS A 21 7.36 26.44 -12.25
CA LYS A 21 6.32 26.37 -13.29
C LYS A 21 5.91 24.91 -13.57
N PRO A 22 4.68 24.68 -14.10
CA PRO A 22 4.26 23.34 -14.52
C PRO A 22 5.22 22.74 -15.54
N TYR A 23 5.77 21.56 -15.27
CA TYR A 23 6.84 20.98 -16.11
C TYR A 23 6.43 20.81 -17.57
N LYS A 24 5.43 19.98 -17.84
CA LYS A 24 5.02 19.65 -19.22
C LYS A 24 4.43 20.87 -19.94
N SER A 25 3.52 21.60 -19.30
CA SER A 25 2.85 22.76 -19.91
C SER A 25 3.79 23.95 -20.17
N SER A 26 4.95 24.00 -19.52
CA SER A 26 5.99 24.99 -19.75
C SER A 26 7.07 24.50 -20.72
N GLY A 27 6.85 23.41 -21.45
CA GLY A 27 7.78 22.88 -22.44
C GLY A 27 8.83 21.93 -21.89
N GLY A 28 8.57 21.32 -20.75
CA GLY A 28 9.42 20.25 -20.19
C GLY A 28 9.60 19.09 -21.18
N ALA A 29 10.83 18.61 -21.30
CA ALA A 29 11.19 17.61 -22.29
C ALA A 29 10.55 16.25 -21.96
N MET A 30 9.91 15.63 -22.94
CA MET A 30 9.20 14.36 -22.82
C MET A 30 9.82 13.30 -23.73
N THR A 31 9.70 12.04 -23.37
CA THR A 31 10.10 10.89 -24.19
C THR A 31 8.99 9.84 -24.20
N TYR A 32 8.81 9.14 -25.33
CA TYR A 32 7.82 8.09 -25.43
C TYR A 32 8.31 6.82 -24.72
N ASN A 33 7.49 6.29 -23.83
CA ASN A 33 7.76 5.03 -23.16
C ASN A 33 6.94 3.90 -23.77
N GLU A 34 7.60 2.94 -24.37
CA GLU A 34 6.97 1.81 -25.06
C GLU A 34 6.17 0.90 -24.14
N ARG A 35 6.58 0.77 -22.87
CA ARG A 35 5.92 -0.08 -21.89
C ARG A 35 4.60 0.50 -21.41
N LEU A 36 4.57 1.81 -21.14
CA LEU A 36 3.37 2.53 -20.72
C LEU A 36 2.50 3.01 -21.87
N LYS A 37 2.99 2.92 -23.13
CA LYS A 37 2.35 3.44 -24.35
C LYS A 37 1.95 4.92 -24.24
N ARG A 38 2.80 5.72 -23.59
CA ARG A 38 2.61 7.15 -23.40
C ARG A 38 3.92 7.89 -23.23
N GLU A 39 3.88 9.21 -23.39
CA GLU A 39 5.02 10.07 -23.05
C GLU A 39 5.19 10.20 -21.54
N ILE A 40 6.44 10.22 -21.10
CA ILE A 40 6.87 10.47 -19.73
C ILE A 40 7.97 11.55 -19.73
N PRO A 41 8.21 12.25 -18.62
CA PRO A 41 9.33 13.20 -18.52
C PRO A 41 10.67 12.52 -18.81
N ILE A 42 11.58 13.22 -19.48
CA ILE A 42 12.95 12.73 -19.67
C ILE A 42 13.61 12.54 -18.29
N GLY A 43 14.31 11.42 -18.13
CA GLY A 43 14.97 11.04 -16.89
C GLY A 43 14.07 10.24 -15.92
N TRP A 44 12.78 10.06 -16.25
CA TRP A 44 11.93 9.16 -15.51
C TRP A 44 12.09 7.73 -16.03
N GLU A 45 12.20 6.79 -15.10
CA GLU A 45 12.29 5.37 -15.39
C GLU A 45 11.00 4.66 -14.99
N VAL A 46 10.72 3.52 -15.62
CA VAL A 46 9.53 2.72 -15.37
C VAL A 46 9.97 1.34 -14.89
N GLU A 47 9.75 1.08 -13.62
CA GLU A 47 10.09 -0.15 -12.97
C GLU A 47 8.85 -0.94 -12.53
N ASN A 48 9.00 -2.23 -12.27
CA ASN A 48 7.96 -2.98 -11.56
C ASN A 48 8.09 -2.72 -10.07
N LEU A 49 6.97 -2.72 -9.37
CA LEU A 49 6.98 -2.59 -7.91
C LEU A 49 7.85 -3.67 -7.23
N ILE A 50 7.86 -4.88 -7.79
CA ILE A 50 8.63 -6.01 -7.25
C ILE A 50 10.15 -5.84 -7.36
N ASP A 51 10.63 -4.93 -8.22
CA ASP A 51 12.06 -4.71 -8.45
C ASP A 51 12.68 -3.86 -7.32
N PHE A 52 11.85 -3.11 -6.57
CA PHE A 52 12.31 -2.27 -5.46
C PHE A 52 11.53 -2.47 -4.15
N ALA A 53 10.51 -3.32 -4.12
CA ALA A 53 9.71 -3.60 -2.93
C ALA A 53 9.43 -5.10 -2.80
N GLU A 54 9.52 -5.61 -1.59
CA GLU A 54 9.07 -6.96 -1.29
C GLU A 54 7.56 -6.99 -1.07
N ILE A 55 6.83 -7.77 -1.86
CA ILE A 55 5.38 -7.90 -1.76
C ILE A 55 5.03 -9.15 -0.95
N LYS A 56 4.36 -8.96 0.17
CA LYS A 56 3.89 -10.05 1.04
C LYS A 56 2.38 -10.21 0.96
N ASN A 57 1.93 -11.45 1.07
CA ASN A 57 0.53 -11.78 1.19
C ASN A 57 0.17 -12.06 2.64
N GLY A 58 -1.03 -11.63 3.04
CA GLY A 58 -1.59 -12.04 4.31
C GLY A 58 -2.44 -13.31 4.21
N ALA A 59 -2.79 -13.86 5.36
CA ALA A 59 -3.68 -15.02 5.49
C ALA A 59 -4.59 -14.91 6.70
N THR A 60 -5.65 -15.71 6.71
CA THR A 60 -6.61 -15.78 7.82
C THR A 60 -6.48 -17.13 8.50
N PRO A 61 -6.19 -17.17 9.81
CA PRO A 61 -6.29 -18.39 10.61
C PRO A 61 -7.72 -18.94 10.58
N SER A 62 -7.88 -20.26 10.74
CA SER A 62 -9.22 -20.85 10.79
C SER A 62 -10.08 -20.21 11.88
N THR A 63 -11.22 -19.67 11.50
CA THR A 63 -12.18 -19.06 12.43
C THR A 63 -12.95 -20.10 13.28
N ALA A 64 -12.91 -21.37 12.89
CA ALA A 64 -13.48 -22.46 13.66
C ALA A 64 -12.64 -22.83 14.91
N VAL A 65 -11.40 -22.34 14.98
CA VAL A 65 -10.49 -22.58 16.10
C VAL A 65 -10.37 -21.27 16.90
N GLU A 66 -11.12 -21.16 17.98
CA GLU A 66 -11.17 -19.94 18.82
C GLU A 66 -9.78 -19.59 19.38
N ALA A 67 -8.97 -20.59 19.73
CA ALA A 67 -7.61 -20.43 20.24
C ALA A 67 -6.63 -19.73 19.25
N ASN A 68 -7.02 -19.55 17.99
CA ASN A 68 -6.23 -18.78 17.03
C ASN A 68 -6.30 -17.27 17.26
N TYR A 69 -7.25 -16.79 18.07
CA TYR A 69 -7.59 -15.37 18.21
C TYR A 69 -7.47 -14.90 19.66
N GLY A 70 -7.42 -13.59 19.85
CA GLY A 70 -7.37 -12.97 21.19
C GLY A 70 -5.96 -12.91 21.79
N GLY A 71 -4.91 -13.08 20.98
CA GLY A 71 -3.52 -12.96 21.43
C GLY A 71 -2.93 -11.56 21.24
N ASP A 72 -1.59 -11.49 21.23
CA ASP A 72 -0.83 -10.22 21.20
C ASP A 72 -0.35 -9.84 19.81
N ILE A 73 -0.51 -10.71 18.81
CA ILE A 73 -0.07 -10.42 17.43
C ILE A 73 -1.13 -9.56 16.75
N VAL A 74 -0.73 -8.36 16.37
CA VAL A 74 -1.60 -7.42 15.65
C VAL A 74 -1.88 -7.96 14.26
N TRP A 75 -3.16 -8.16 13.97
CA TRP A 75 -3.64 -8.69 12.70
C TRP A 75 -4.65 -7.75 12.07
N ILE A 76 -4.33 -7.24 10.89
CA ILE A 76 -5.07 -6.18 10.22
C ILE A 76 -5.92 -6.75 9.07
N THR A 77 -7.13 -6.24 8.94
CA THR A 77 -8.07 -6.55 7.86
C THR A 77 -8.43 -5.28 7.07
N PRO A 78 -8.94 -5.37 5.83
CA PRO A 78 -9.39 -4.19 5.10
C PRO A 78 -10.49 -3.40 5.82
N LYS A 79 -11.30 -4.05 6.67
CA LYS A 79 -12.31 -3.38 7.50
C LYS A 79 -11.66 -2.39 8.46
N ASP A 80 -10.54 -2.77 9.08
CA ASP A 80 -9.83 -1.89 10.02
C ASP A 80 -9.32 -0.61 9.34
N LEU A 81 -9.00 -0.68 8.04
CA LEU A 81 -8.60 0.48 7.26
C LEU A 81 -9.78 1.32 6.79
N SER A 82 -10.96 0.72 6.59
CA SER A 82 -12.16 1.44 6.15
C SER A 82 -12.65 2.44 7.18
N ASP A 83 -12.50 2.11 8.44
CA ASP A 83 -13.07 2.87 9.55
C ASP A 83 -12.11 3.94 10.08
N GLN A 84 -10.85 3.95 9.62
CA GLN A 84 -9.86 4.90 10.09
C GLN A 84 -9.71 6.12 9.17
N GLN A 85 -9.46 7.29 9.75
CA GLN A 85 -9.17 8.54 9.04
C GLN A 85 -7.66 8.85 8.97
N SER A 86 -6.85 8.07 9.64
CA SER A 86 -5.39 8.24 9.70
C SER A 86 -4.70 7.49 8.57
N LYS A 87 -3.60 8.05 8.05
CA LYS A 87 -2.70 7.32 7.16
C LYS A 87 -1.89 6.21 7.86
N PHE A 88 -1.97 6.15 9.19
CA PHE A 88 -1.26 5.17 10.01
C PHE A 88 -2.23 4.21 10.68
N VAL A 89 -1.88 2.93 10.72
CA VAL A 89 -2.58 1.90 11.48
C VAL A 89 -1.69 1.38 12.61
N TYR A 90 -2.28 1.22 13.78
CA TYR A 90 -1.60 0.78 15.00
C TYR A 90 -2.07 -0.60 15.45
N GLN A 91 -3.34 -0.92 15.22
CA GLN A 91 -3.98 -2.17 15.65
C GLN A 91 -5.19 -2.47 14.77
N GLY A 92 -5.62 -3.72 14.76
CA GLY A 92 -6.90 -4.14 14.18
C GLY A 92 -7.97 -4.30 15.28
N GLU A 93 -9.19 -4.59 14.84
CA GLU A 93 -10.31 -4.94 15.72
C GLU A 93 -10.01 -6.25 16.50
N ARG A 94 -9.21 -7.14 15.90
CA ARG A 94 -8.99 -8.49 16.40
C ARG A 94 -7.55 -8.93 16.21
N ASN A 95 -6.87 -9.25 17.30
CA ASN A 95 -5.53 -9.83 17.26
C ASN A 95 -5.58 -11.35 17.11
N ILE A 96 -4.46 -11.96 16.74
CA ILE A 96 -4.27 -13.41 16.67
C ILE A 96 -3.23 -13.88 17.70
N THR A 97 -3.33 -15.15 18.08
CA THR A 97 -2.34 -15.80 18.94
C THR A 97 -1.13 -16.27 18.11
N LYS A 98 -0.06 -16.68 18.81
CA LYS A 98 1.07 -17.38 18.16
C LYS A 98 0.61 -18.64 17.43
N GLN A 99 -0.33 -19.39 18.02
CA GLN A 99 -0.94 -20.55 17.36
C GLN A 99 -1.67 -20.15 16.08
N GLY A 100 -2.46 -19.08 16.12
CA GLY A 100 -3.15 -18.55 14.95
C GLY A 100 -2.18 -18.13 13.85
N PHE A 101 -1.11 -17.44 14.20
CA PHE A 101 -0.06 -17.03 13.27
C PHE A 101 0.60 -18.25 12.60
N ASP A 102 1.00 -19.25 13.37
CA ASP A 102 1.68 -20.45 12.88
C ASP A 102 0.73 -21.38 12.08
N SER A 103 -0.58 -21.24 12.26
CA SER A 103 -1.58 -22.08 11.58
C SER A 103 -1.88 -21.66 10.15
N CYS A 104 -1.38 -20.52 9.69
CA CYS A 104 -1.66 -20.01 8.35
C CYS A 104 -0.40 -19.37 7.73
N SER A 105 -0.47 -19.03 6.43
CA SER A 105 0.65 -18.50 5.66
C SER A 105 0.78 -16.98 5.74
N THR A 106 0.30 -16.34 6.81
CA THR A 106 0.54 -14.90 7.01
C THR A 106 2.00 -14.65 7.38
N SER A 107 2.49 -13.47 7.05
CA SER A 107 3.86 -13.05 7.38
C SER A 107 3.83 -11.87 8.34
N MET A 108 4.82 -11.83 9.25
CA MET A 108 5.06 -10.64 10.05
C MET A 108 5.68 -9.56 9.17
N LEU A 109 5.07 -8.40 9.17
CA LEU A 109 5.51 -7.21 8.43
C LEU A 109 6.17 -6.24 9.40
N PRO A 110 7.33 -5.69 9.06
CA PRO A 110 8.03 -4.74 9.93
C PRO A 110 7.26 -3.41 10.05
N THR A 111 7.61 -2.66 11.07
CA THR A 111 7.16 -1.27 11.25
C THR A 111 7.44 -0.44 9.98
N ASN A 112 6.50 0.43 9.64
CA ASN A 112 6.46 1.26 8.44
C ASN A 112 6.19 0.51 7.12
N SER A 113 5.80 -0.76 7.17
CA SER A 113 5.26 -1.45 6.00
C SER A 113 4.02 -0.74 5.46
N VAL A 114 3.91 -0.63 4.14
CA VAL A 114 2.72 -0.11 3.46
C VAL A 114 1.73 -1.25 3.26
N LEU A 115 0.53 -1.09 3.79
CA LEU A 115 -0.57 -2.03 3.63
C LEU A 115 -1.50 -1.51 2.53
N MET A 116 -1.73 -2.31 1.49
CA MET A 116 -2.66 -1.96 0.41
C MET A 116 -3.72 -3.04 0.26
N SER A 117 -5.00 -2.67 0.39
CA SER A 117 -6.08 -3.63 0.19
C SER A 117 -6.24 -3.98 -1.30
N SER A 118 -6.20 -5.28 -1.61
CA SER A 118 -6.35 -5.86 -2.94
C SER A 118 -7.70 -6.55 -3.15
N ARG A 119 -8.52 -6.65 -2.10
CA ARG A 119 -9.91 -7.13 -2.12
C ARG A 119 -10.84 -6.05 -1.60
N ALA A 120 -12.14 -6.20 -1.86
CA ALA A 120 -13.15 -5.20 -1.51
C ALA A 120 -13.17 -4.84 -0.01
N PRO A 121 -13.06 -3.55 0.32
CA PRO A 121 -12.82 -2.40 -0.56
C PRO A 121 -11.37 -2.36 -1.06
N ILE A 122 -11.20 -2.18 -2.38
CA ILE A 122 -9.87 -2.14 -3.03
C ILE A 122 -9.27 -0.73 -2.91
N GLY A 123 -7.94 -0.66 -2.72
CA GLY A 123 -7.19 0.59 -2.79
C GLY A 123 -7.15 1.38 -1.48
N LEU A 124 -7.55 0.79 -0.37
CA LEU A 124 -7.25 1.37 0.94
C LEU A 124 -5.76 1.21 1.23
N VAL A 125 -5.12 2.30 1.62
CA VAL A 125 -3.68 2.32 1.92
C VAL A 125 -3.44 2.87 3.31
N SER A 126 -2.58 2.21 4.06
CA SER A 126 -2.13 2.66 5.38
C SER A 126 -0.68 2.25 5.63
N ILE A 127 -0.05 2.88 6.62
CA ILE A 127 1.32 2.57 7.06
C ILE A 127 1.25 1.95 8.46
N ALA A 128 1.79 0.74 8.62
CA ALA A 128 1.86 0.05 9.90
C ALA A 128 2.85 0.76 10.85
N LYS A 129 2.42 1.07 12.07
CA LYS A 129 3.27 1.72 13.09
C LYS A 129 3.89 0.75 14.08
N HIS A 130 3.48 -0.51 14.03
CA HIS A 130 4.08 -1.63 14.76
C HIS A 130 4.33 -2.76 13.80
N GLU A 131 4.97 -3.82 14.26
CA GLU A 131 4.96 -5.09 13.54
C GLU A 131 3.54 -5.63 13.50
N VAL A 132 3.08 -6.01 12.30
CA VAL A 132 1.72 -6.50 12.08
C VAL A 132 1.74 -7.67 11.12
N CYS A 133 0.69 -8.46 11.12
CA CYS A 133 0.36 -9.33 10.01
C CYS A 133 -1.02 -8.97 9.44
N THR A 134 -1.38 -9.53 8.30
CA THR A 134 -2.60 -9.15 7.59
C THR A 134 -3.38 -10.38 7.15
N ASN A 135 -4.66 -10.18 6.83
CA ASN A 135 -5.43 -11.21 6.14
C ASN A 135 -5.11 -11.22 4.63
N GLN A 136 -5.67 -12.17 3.87
CA GLN A 136 -5.49 -12.29 2.42
C GLN A 136 -6.07 -11.14 1.60
N GLY A 137 -6.67 -10.16 2.22
CA GLY A 137 -7.17 -8.96 1.57
C GLY A 137 -6.10 -7.92 1.23
N PHE A 138 -4.86 -8.15 1.64
CA PHE A 138 -3.73 -7.23 1.43
C PHE A 138 -2.66 -7.81 0.50
N LYS A 139 -1.89 -6.88 -0.03
CA LYS A 139 -0.62 -7.08 -0.72
C LYS A 139 0.42 -6.15 -0.10
#